data_0f5716372e22d50dd3eb28cfdeb15d6c
#
_entry.id   0f5716372e22d50dd3eb28cfdeb15d6c
#
_cell.length_a   1.000
_cell.length_b   1.000
_cell.length_c   1.000
_cell.angle_alpha   90.00
_cell.angle_beta   90.00
_cell.angle_gamma   90.00
#
_symmetry.space_group_name_H-M   'P 1'
#
loop_
_entity.id
_entity.type
_entity.pdbx_description
1 polymer ?
#
loop_
_entity_poly.entity_id
_entity_poly.type
_entity_poly.pdbx_seq_one_letter_code
_entity_poly.pdbx_strand_id
1 'polypeptide(L)'
;MCGIVGAIAQRNVVPILLQGLQRLEYRGYDSAGLVVVNHNRLERVRSTGRVAELIGKSANTSGRLGIAHTRWATHGVPSERNAHPHISSDLIAVAHNGIIENYENLRARLSAQGYAFTSDTDTEVIAHLIHSHYARGNSLLVATQAALAELVGAYAIGVVAADNPDQLIGARKGSPLLLGVGSGEHFIASDASALLQVTKNMVYLEEGDVVEAGLRSYRIFNAQGEAVERPAHVSELTNDSVELGEYRHYMQKEIHEQPQALANTLESVCNSQSLIPGIFGAEAAATFADIDSILILACGTSNHAGQVARYWLEEIADIPCNVEIASEYRYRVSVPNPKTLVVTISQSGETADTLAALNHAKAIGHTHTLSICNVPESALIRLSKLRMLTRAGPEIGVASTKAFTTQLAALFLLTLVLAKQRGRLSKEAEQQHLHALRHLPSAAQAVLNLEPEIAKLAERFIDKQHALFLGRGLHYPIALEGALKLKEISYVHAEAYPAGELKHGPLALVDKNMPVIAVAPNDALLEKLKSNLQEVRARGGELYVFADANTRIHSSDGVNLMQMPEHAGYLSPILHTIPLQLLAYYVALQKGTDVDKPRNLAKSVTVE
;
A
#
# COMPACT_ATOMS: atom_id res chain seq x y z
N MET A 1 7.13 -6.93 2.43
CA MET A 1 6.06 -7.86 2.76
C MET A 1 6.16 -9.17 2.00
N CYS A 2 5.60 -10.26 2.57
CA CYS A 2 5.71 -11.59 2.02
C CYS A 2 4.86 -11.79 0.75
N GLY A 3 5.31 -12.67 -0.14
CA GLY A 3 4.58 -13.10 -1.33
C GLY A 3 4.52 -14.63 -1.41
N ILE A 4 3.34 -15.18 -1.69
CA ILE A 4 3.13 -16.62 -1.91
C ILE A 4 2.79 -16.85 -3.37
N VAL A 5 3.39 -17.90 -3.94
CA VAL A 5 2.98 -18.50 -5.20
C VAL A 5 2.98 -20.01 -5.04
N GLY A 6 1.91 -20.68 -5.43
CA GLY A 6 1.83 -22.14 -5.50
C GLY A 6 1.32 -22.56 -6.87
N ALA A 7 1.74 -23.71 -7.34
CA ALA A 7 1.35 -24.21 -8.66
C ALA A 7 1.26 -25.74 -8.67
N ILE A 8 0.23 -26.25 -9.35
CA ILE A 8 0.07 -27.64 -9.74
C ILE A 8 -0.21 -27.71 -11.24
N ALA A 9 0.67 -28.37 -12.01
CA ALA A 9 0.59 -28.39 -13.46
C ALA A 9 1.16 -29.71 -14.02
N GLN A 10 0.88 -30.00 -15.30
CA GLN A 10 1.50 -31.11 -16.01
C GLN A 10 2.96 -30.82 -16.42
N ARG A 11 3.35 -29.54 -16.45
CA ARG A 11 4.69 -29.04 -16.80
C ARG A 11 5.50 -28.72 -15.54
N ASN A 12 6.79 -28.45 -15.71
CA ASN A 12 7.63 -27.96 -14.62
C ASN A 12 7.13 -26.63 -14.10
N VAL A 13 6.80 -26.57 -12.80
CA VAL A 13 6.25 -25.35 -12.16
C VAL A 13 7.32 -24.38 -11.67
N VAL A 14 8.60 -24.78 -11.58
CA VAL A 14 9.68 -23.93 -11.04
C VAL A 14 9.77 -22.57 -11.77
N PRO A 15 9.73 -22.48 -13.11
CA PRO A 15 9.73 -21.20 -13.81
C PRO A 15 8.53 -20.32 -13.44
N ILE A 16 7.33 -20.91 -13.26
CA ILE A 16 6.11 -20.21 -12.89
C ILE A 16 6.26 -19.61 -11.48
N LEU A 17 6.74 -20.43 -10.53
CA LEU A 17 6.96 -20.01 -9.15
C LEU A 17 7.96 -18.86 -9.07
N LEU A 18 9.10 -18.97 -9.75
CA LEU A 18 10.15 -17.96 -9.74
C LEU A 18 9.71 -16.63 -10.39
N GLN A 19 9.05 -16.69 -11.55
CA GLN A 19 8.52 -15.51 -12.21
C GLN A 19 7.41 -14.84 -11.39
N GLY A 20 6.55 -15.64 -10.75
CA GLY A 20 5.54 -15.13 -9.83
C GLY A 20 6.17 -14.42 -8.64
N LEU A 21 7.23 -14.98 -8.03
CA LEU A 21 7.97 -14.31 -6.95
C LEU A 21 8.66 -13.03 -7.41
N GLN A 22 9.25 -13.00 -8.62
CA GLN A 22 9.84 -11.77 -9.17
C GLN A 22 8.82 -10.64 -9.28
N ARG A 23 7.58 -10.98 -9.67
CA ARG A 23 6.47 -10.02 -9.73
C ARG A 23 5.98 -9.56 -8.36
N LEU A 24 6.21 -10.34 -7.30
CA LEU A 24 5.87 -10.00 -5.93
C LEU A 24 7.02 -9.32 -5.17
N GLU A 25 8.24 -9.31 -5.74
CA GLU A 25 9.43 -8.80 -5.06
C GLU A 25 9.33 -7.30 -4.70
N TYR A 26 8.53 -6.53 -5.45
CA TYR A 26 8.26 -5.11 -5.13
C TYR A 26 7.62 -4.92 -3.75
N ARG A 27 6.93 -5.96 -3.23
CA ARG A 27 6.32 -5.91 -1.89
C ARG A 27 7.32 -5.94 -0.75
N GLY A 28 8.55 -6.35 -0.99
CA GLY A 28 9.63 -6.45 -0.02
C GLY A 28 10.22 -7.86 0.02
N TYR A 29 11.49 -7.95 0.36
CA TYR A 29 12.24 -9.20 0.42
C TYR A 29 13.41 -9.07 1.39
N ASP A 30 13.62 -10.07 2.19
CA ASP A 30 14.87 -10.30 2.91
C ASP A 30 15.41 -11.71 2.64
N SER A 31 14.53 -12.59 2.21
CA SER A 31 14.86 -13.95 1.82
C SER A 31 13.76 -14.49 0.91
N ALA A 32 14.11 -15.52 0.11
CA ALA A 32 13.19 -16.19 -0.77
C ALA A 32 13.45 -17.71 -0.74
N GLY A 33 12.43 -18.49 -1.11
CA GLY A 33 12.61 -19.92 -1.24
C GLY A 33 11.44 -20.59 -1.96
N LEU A 34 11.67 -21.80 -2.37
CA LEU A 34 10.68 -22.68 -3.00
C LEU A 34 10.83 -24.12 -2.51
N VAL A 35 9.74 -24.84 -2.59
CA VAL A 35 9.69 -26.30 -2.45
C VAL A 35 8.92 -26.86 -3.63
N VAL A 36 9.44 -27.92 -4.23
CA VAL A 36 8.71 -28.73 -5.20
C VAL A 36 8.61 -30.18 -4.73
N VAL A 37 7.52 -30.83 -5.13
CA VAL A 37 7.37 -32.28 -4.96
C VAL A 37 7.93 -32.97 -6.19
N ASN A 38 8.94 -33.79 -5.98
CA ASN A 38 9.60 -34.58 -7.01
C ASN A 38 9.84 -36.01 -6.51
N HIS A 39 9.32 -37.02 -7.22
CA HIS A 39 9.45 -38.43 -6.84
C HIS A 39 9.08 -38.74 -5.38
N ASN A 40 7.97 -38.21 -4.90
CA ASN A 40 7.47 -38.29 -3.52
C ASN A 40 8.47 -37.78 -2.47
N ARG A 41 9.27 -36.79 -2.84
CA ARG A 41 10.18 -36.08 -1.94
C ARG A 41 10.01 -34.57 -2.08
N LEU A 42 10.27 -33.85 -1.01
CA LEU A 42 10.33 -32.40 -1.01
C LEU A 42 11.75 -31.94 -1.35
N GLU A 43 11.89 -31.25 -2.48
CA GLU A 43 13.12 -30.55 -2.85
C GLU A 43 12.98 -29.07 -2.51
N ARG A 44 13.76 -28.60 -1.53
CA ARG A 44 13.70 -27.23 -1.03
C ARG A 44 14.95 -26.44 -1.41
N VAL A 45 14.76 -25.24 -1.99
CA VAL A 45 15.83 -24.28 -2.27
C VAL A 45 15.49 -22.96 -1.56
N ARG A 46 16.48 -22.37 -0.87
CA ARG A 46 16.34 -21.09 -0.15
C ARG A 46 17.54 -20.18 -0.39
N SER A 47 17.30 -18.87 -0.30
CA SER A 47 18.36 -17.85 -0.35
C SER A 47 17.99 -16.66 0.53
N THR A 48 19.00 -15.99 1.06
CA THR A 48 18.86 -14.62 1.58
C THR A 48 18.91 -13.63 0.42
N GLY A 49 18.28 -12.47 0.56
CA GLY A 49 18.29 -11.43 -0.46
C GLY A 49 17.24 -11.62 -1.56
N ARG A 50 17.58 -11.19 -2.77
CA ARG A 50 16.65 -11.08 -3.90
C ARG A 50 16.30 -12.42 -4.54
N VAL A 51 15.14 -12.46 -5.22
CA VAL A 51 14.67 -13.64 -5.98
C VAL A 51 15.68 -14.05 -7.06
N ALA A 52 16.46 -13.12 -7.59
CA ALA A 52 17.53 -13.40 -8.56
C ALA A 52 18.55 -14.43 -8.02
N GLU A 53 18.87 -14.40 -6.74
CA GLU A 53 19.78 -15.38 -6.11
C GLU A 53 19.14 -16.77 -5.99
N LEU A 54 17.83 -16.80 -5.66
CA LEU A 54 17.06 -18.05 -5.63
C LEU A 54 17.01 -18.70 -7.03
N ILE A 55 16.85 -17.89 -8.09
CA ILE A 55 16.88 -18.37 -9.49
C ILE A 55 18.19 -19.09 -9.78
N GLY A 56 19.33 -18.49 -9.43
CA GLY A 56 20.63 -19.11 -9.62
C GLY A 56 20.78 -20.46 -8.91
N LYS A 57 20.29 -20.55 -7.66
CA LYS A 57 20.35 -21.78 -6.85
C LYS A 57 19.38 -22.88 -7.31
N SER A 58 18.28 -22.51 -7.99
CA SER A 58 17.21 -23.44 -8.39
C SER A 58 17.32 -23.94 -9.85
N ALA A 59 18.42 -23.67 -10.54
CA ALA A 59 18.61 -24.00 -11.96
C ALA A 59 18.39 -25.51 -12.31
N ASN A 60 18.68 -26.40 -11.37
CA ASN A 60 18.53 -27.86 -11.55
C ASN A 60 17.26 -28.43 -10.87
N THR A 61 16.43 -27.59 -10.27
CA THR A 61 15.22 -28.01 -9.56
C THR A 61 14.05 -28.13 -10.53
N SER A 62 13.28 -29.20 -10.41
CA SER A 62 12.08 -29.42 -11.25
C SER A 62 10.99 -30.16 -10.48
N GLY A 63 9.74 -29.90 -10.82
CA GLY A 63 8.58 -30.55 -10.22
C GLY A 63 7.28 -30.09 -10.88
N ARG A 64 6.19 -30.82 -10.62
CA ARG A 64 4.84 -30.52 -11.15
C ARG A 64 3.92 -29.90 -10.11
N LEU A 65 4.31 -29.98 -8.85
CA LEU A 65 3.64 -29.38 -7.70
C LEU A 65 4.68 -28.64 -6.87
N GLY A 66 4.39 -27.41 -6.46
CA GLY A 66 5.30 -26.67 -5.60
C GLY A 66 4.70 -25.39 -5.05
N ILE A 67 5.36 -24.85 -4.03
CA ILE A 67 5.06 -23.55 -3.40
C ILE A 67 6.35 -22.75 -3.27
N ALA A 68 6.23 -21.44 -3.38
CA ALA A 68 7.34 -20.51 -3.28
C ALA A 68 6.94 -19.27 -2.49
N HIS A 69 7.93 -18.61 -1.92
CA HIS A 69 7.71 -17.50 -1.00
C HIS A 69 8.82 -16.46 -1.07
N THR A 70 8.46 -15.17 -1.03
CA THR A 70 9.35 -14.07 -0.66
C THR A 70 9.00 -13.63 0.75
N ARG A 71 10.01 -13.57 1.63
CA ARG A 71 9.82 -13.26 3.03
C ARG A 71 10.17 -11.81 3.34
N TRP A 72 9.34 -11.22 4.20
CA TRP A 72 9.64 -10.04 4.99
C TRP A 72 9.66 -10.46 6.46
N ALA A 73 10.79 -10.31 7.14
CA ALA A 73 10.95 -10.83 8.48
C ALA A 73 10.07 -10.10 9.50
N THR A 74 9.16 -10.84 10.12
CA THR A 74 8.41 -10.45 11.33
C THR A 74 8.99 -11.12 12.56
N HIS A 75 9.33 -12.41 12.47
CA HIS A 75 9.92 -13.25 13.51
C HIS A 75 11.21 -13.91 13.02
N GLY A 76 12.31 -13.76 13.76
CA GLY A 76 13.62 -14.29 13.41
C GLY A 76 14.35 -13.46 12.33
N VAL A 77 15.66 -13.32 12.48
CA VAL A 77 16.53 -12.54 11.58
C VAL A 77 16.49 -13.06 10.14
N PRO A 78 16.74 -12.20 9.13
CA PRO A 78 16.93 -12.65 7.75
C PRO A 78 18.07 -13.66 7.64
N SER A 79 17.72 -14.90 7.31
CA SER A 79 18.67 -16.01 7.15
C SER A 79 18.03 -17.13 6.34
N GLU A 80 18.82 -17.99 5.73
CA GLU A 80 18.30 -19.14 4.98
C GLU A 80 17.49 -20.10 5.87
N ARG A 81 17.85 -20.25 7.15
CA ARG A 81 17.12 -21.13 8.07
C ARG A 81 15.70 -20.60 8.37
N ASN A 82 15.51 -19.28 8.33
CA ASN A 82 14.25 -18.61 8.58
C ASN A 82 13.46 -18.33 7.28
N ALA A 83 14.05 -18.60 6.10
CA ALA A 83 13.36 -18.45 4.83
C ALA A 83 12.32 -19.56 4.62
N HIS A 84 11.13 -19.19 4.12
CA HIS A 84 10.09 -20.14 3.75
C HIS A 84 10.39 -20.81 2.41
N PRO A 85 9.77 -21.98 2.08
CA PRO A 85 8.84 -22.76 2.89
C PRO A 85 9.51 -23.52 4.04
N HIS A 86 8.77 -23.73 5.15
CA HIS A 86 9.18 -24.61 6.25
C HIS A 86 8.68 -26.04 6.02
N ILE A 87 9.46 -27.03 6.47
CA ILE A 87 9.17 -28.45 6.27
C ILE A 87 9.05 -29.14 7.61
N SER A 88 8.06 -30.03 7.75
CA SER A 88 7.90 -30.94 8.87
C SER A 88 8.12 -32.38 8.43
N SER A 89 9.05 -33.08 9.10
CA SER A 89 9.34 -34.52 8.93
C SER A 89 9.54 -34.96 7.46
N ASP A 90 10.13 -34.10 6.63
CA ASP A 90 10.33 -34.28 5.19
C ASP A 90 9.05 -34.62 4.40
N LEU A 91 7.86 -34.39 5.00
CA LEU A 91 6.58 -34.78 4.46
C LEU A 91 5.66 -33.60 4.13
N ILE A 92 5.55 -32.61 5.00
CA ILE A 92 4.68 -31.45 4.82
C ILE A 92 5.51 -30.18 4.64
N ALA A 93 5.22 -29.39 3.60
CA ALA A 93 5.83 -28.08 3.40
C ALA A 93 4.78 -26.98 3.42
N VAL A 94 5.12 -25.85 4.06
CA VAL A 94 4.22 -24.68 4.25
C VAL A 94 4.94 -23.38 3.91
N ALA A 95 4.30 -22.56 3.07
CA ALA A 95 4.61 -21.13 2.91
C ALA A 95 3.50 -20.32 3.60
N HIS A 96 3.85 -19.22 4.29
CA HIS A 96 2.93 -18.46 5.10
C HIS A 96 3.19 -16.95 5.00
N ASN A 97 2.13 -16.19 4.82
CA ASN A 97 2.06 -14.75 5.00
C ASN A 97 1.14 -14.47 6.20
N GLY A 98 1.60 -13.74 7.18
CA GLY A 98 0.82 -13.41 8.36
C GLY A 98 1.64 -13.49 9.65
N ILE A 99 0.94 -13.46 10.78
CA ILE A 99 1.50 -13.64 12.12
C ILE A 99 0.59 -14.58 12.90
N ILE A 100 1.18 -15.59 13.51
CA ILE A 100 0.48 -16.53 14.40
C ILE A 100 0.74 -16.12 15.85
N GLU A 101 -0.24 -15.49 16.47
CA GLU A 101 -0.14 -14.88 17.79
C GLU A 101 0.10 -15.90 18.91
N ASN A 102 -0.49 -17.09 18.80
CA ASN A 102 -0.35 -18.16 19.78
C ASN A 102 0.80 -19.15 19.49
N TYR A 103 1.75 -18.76 18.64
CA TYR A 103 2.81 -19.67 18.17
C TYR A 103 3.69 -20.22 19.30
N GLU A 104 3.97 -19.46 20.37
CA GLU A 104 4.80 -19.92 21.48
C GLU A 104 4.17 -21.10 22.22
N ASN A 105 2.87 -21.02 22.50
CA ASN A 105 2.12 -22.08 23.14
C ASN A 105 2.08 -23.36 22.28
N LEU A 106 1.84 -23.18 20.98
CA LEU A 106 1.84 -24.29 20.02
C LEU A 106 3.23 -24.91 19.89
N ARG A 107 4.29 -24.08 19.85
CA ARG A 107 5.69 -24.52 19.79
C ARG A 107 6.06 -25.37 21.01
N ALA A 108 5.73 -24.91 22.22
CA ALA A 108 5.99 -25.64 23.46
C ALA A 108 5.28 -27.02 23.45
N ARG A 109 4.01 -27.08 23.03
CA ARG A 109 3.23 -28.32 22.93
C ARG A 109 3.81 -29.29 21.89
N LEU A 110 4.15 -28.80 20.71
CA LEU A 110 4.71 -29.62 19.62
C LEU A 110 6.11 -30.12 19.96
N SER A 111 6.94 -29.29 20.64
CA SER A 111 8.25 -29.73 21.14
C SER A 111 8.12 -30.88 22.15
N ALA A 112 7.13 -30.81 23.04
CA ALA A 112 6.82 -31.91 23.99
C ALA A 112 6.34 -33.20 23.26
N GLN A 113 5.82 -33.09 22.04
CA GLN A 113 5.44 -34.21 21.18
C GLN A 113 6.64 -34.74 20.32
N GLY A 114 7.83 -34.16 20.49
CA GLY A 114 9.05 -34.61 19.78
C GLY A 114 9.33 -33.88 18.48
N TYR A 115 8.61 -32.82 18.12
CA TYR A 115 8.93 -31.99 16.95
C TYR A 115 10.16 -31.11 17.22
N ALA A 116 11.14 -31.18 16.32
CA ALA A 116 12.37 -30.39 16.37
C ALA A 116 12.19 -29.10 15.53
N PHE A 117 12.28 -27.95 16.17
CA PHE A 117 12.23 -26.65 15.52
C PHE A 117 13.60 -26.22 15.03
N THR A 118 13.72 -25.87 13.77
CA THR A 118 14.97 -25.48 13.10
C THR A 118 15.04 -23.98 12.81
N SER A 119 13.91 -23.26 12.91
CA SER A 119 13.82 -21.83 12.67
C SER A 119 13.32 -21.05 13.89
N ASP A 120 13.46 -19.74 13.81
CA ASP A 120 12.94 -18.81 14.82
C ASP A 120 11.57 -18.25 14.42
N THR A 121 10.96 -18.76 13.32
CA THR A 121 9.71 -18.24 12.78
C THR A 121 8.49 -18.82 13.49
N ASP A 122 7.40 -18.07 13.49
CA ASP A 122 6.08 -18.53 13.87
C ASP A 122 5.50 -19.55 12.86
N THR A 123 5.92 -19.50 11.61
CA THR A 123 5.43 -20.37 10.52
C THR A 123 5.78 -21.83 10.69
N GLU A 124 6.94 -22.18 11.25
CA GLU A 124 7.32 -23.58 11.41
C GLU A 124 6.33 -24.36 12.28
N VAL A 125 5.67 -23.65 13.23
CA VAL A 125 4.58 -24.21 14.03
C VAL A 125 3.44 -24.74 13.16
N ILE A 126 3.09 -24.02 12.08
CA ILE A 126 2.00 -24.43 11.17
C ILE A 126 2.37 -25.76 10.47
N ALA A 127 3.60 -25.88 9.98
CA ALA A 127 4.06 -27.11 9.29
C ALA A 127 4.00 -28.32 10.23
N HIS A 128 4.49 -28.17 11.47
CA HIS A 128 4.45 -29.23 12.47
C HIS A 128 3.02 -29.56 12.93
N LEU A 129 2.17 -28.56 13.08
CA LEU A 129 0.78 -28.75 13.47
C LEU A 129 0.00 -29.50 12.40
N ILE A 130 0.11 -29.12 11.11
CA ILE A 130 -0.51 -29.85 10.00
C ILE A 130 0.01 -31.29 9.96
N HIS A 131 1.34 -31.49 10.08
CA HIS A 131 1.93 -32.83 10.12
C HIS A 131 1.36 -33.67 11.28
N SER A 132 1.16 -33.09 12.47
CA SER A 132 0.64 -33.81 13.63
C SER A 132 -0.78 -34.35 13.42
N HIS A 133 -1.60 -33.61 12.65
CA HIS A 133 -2.93 -34.10 12.25
C HIS A 133 -2.86 -35.08 11.07
N TYR A 134 -1.95 -34.85 10.12
CA TYR A 134 -1.78 -35.71 8.95
C TYR A 134 -1.27 -37.11 9.33
N ALA A 135 -0.31 -37.19 10.25
CA ALA A 135 0.24 -38.44 10.77
C ALA A 135 -0.78 -39.34 11.51
N ARG A 136 -1.97 -38.81 11.84
CA ARG A 136 -3.09 -39.57 12.40
C ARG A 136 -3.97 -40.24 11.33
N GLY A 137 -3.58 -40.17 10.05
CA GLY A 137 -4.32 -40.76 8.93
C GLY A 137 -5.38 -39.87 8.30
N ASN A 138 -5.41 -38.57 8.64
CA ASN A 138 -6.28 -37.59 7.99
C ASN A 138 -5.78 -37.29 6.57
N SER A 139 -6.69 -36.90 5.65
CA SER A 139 -6.27 -36.31 4.37
C SER A 139 -5.57 -34.97 4.58
N LEU A 140 -4.78 -34.51 3.59
CA LEU A 140 -4.08 -33.22 3.70
C LEU A 140 -5.04 -32.05 3.94
N LEU A 141 -6.21 -32.05 3.28
CA LEU A 141 -7.26 -31.06 3.49
C LEU A 141 -7.74 -31.06 4.95
N VAL A 142 -8.15 -32.24 5.47
CA VAL A 142 -8.68 -32.38 6.84
C VAL A 142 -7.61 -32.02 7.88
N ALA A 143 -6.37 -32.45 7.67
CA ALA A 143 -5.24 -32.11 8.55
C ALA A 143 -4.98 -30.59 8.57
N THR A 144 -5.06 -29.95 7.39
CA THR A 144 -4.90 -28.50 7.29
C THR A 144 -6.05 -27.77 8.01
N GLN A 145 -7.31 -28.13 7.76
CA GLN A 145 -8.47 -27.52 8.43
C GLN A 145 -8.40 -27.68 9.95
N ALA A 146 -8.02 -28.87 10.44
CA ALA A 146 -7.85 -29.10 11.87
C ALA A 146 -6.74 -28.22 12.48
N ALA A 147 -5.63 -28.06 11.78
CA ALA A 147 -4.56 -27.17 12.22
C ALA A 147 -5.01 -25.69 12.25
N LEU A 148 -5.71 -25.24 11.21
CA LEU A 148 -6.21 -23.86 11.12
C LEU A 148 -7.19 -23.49 12.25
N ALA A 149 -7.97 -24.44 12.73
CA ALA A 149 -8.90 -24.23 13.84
C ALA A 149 -8.16 -23.94 15.18
N GLU A 150 -6.88 -24.32 15.30
CA GLU A 150 -6.06 -24.07 16.48
C GLU A 150 -5.23 -22.79 16.41
N LEU A 151 -5.14 -22.16 15.22
CA LEU A 151 -4.34 -20.94 15.00
C LEU A 151 -5.12 -19.68 15.41
N VAL A 152 -4.44 -18.81 16.14
CA VAL A 152 -4.90 -17.45 16.44
C VAL A 152 -4.00 -16.48 15.68
N GLY A 153 -4.60 -15.50 14.98
CA GLY A 153 -3.91 -14.51 14.18
C GLY A 153 -4.31 -14.53 12.71
N ALA A 154 -3.53 -13.84 11.88
CA ALA A 154 -3.76 -13.70 10.44
C ALA A 154 -2.85 -14.65 9.65
N TYR A 155 -3.39 -15.28 8.60
CA TYR A 155 -2.59 -16.14 7.71
C TYR A 155 -3.13 -16.16 6.28
N ALA A 156 -2.22 -16.28 5.34
CA ALA A 156 -2.43 -16.92 4.03
C ALA A 156 -1.36 -18.01 3.90
N ILE A 157 -1.77 -19.23 3.57
CA ILE A 157 -0.85 -20.36 3.48
C ILE A 157 -0.97 -21.11 2.15
N GLY A 158 0.17 -21.65 1.71
CA GLY A 158 0.24 -22.70 0.70
C GLY A 158 0.84 -23.96 1.33
N VAL A 159 0.23 -25.11 1.11
CA VAL A 159 0.62 -26.40 1.70
C VAL A 159 0.73 -27.46 0.63
N VAL A 160 1.82 -28.23 0.67
CA VAL A 160 2.04 -29.43 -0.16
C VAL A 160 2.58 -30.57 0.69
N ALA A 161 2.27 -31.82 0.29
CA ALA A 161 2.79 -33.03 0.93
C ALA A 161 3.60 -33.86 -0.05
N ALA A 162 4.71 -34.46 0.41
CA ALA A 162 5.61 -35.26 -0.42
C ALA A 162 4.92 -36.48 -1.04
N ASP A 163 4.07 -37.15 -0.26
CA ASP A 163 3.35 -38.37 -0.63
C ASP A 163 2.00 -38.13 -1.33
N ASN A 164 1.63 -36.85 -1.53
CA ASN A 164 0.42 -36.46 -2.22
C ASN A 164 0.73 -35.42 -3.34
N PRO A 165 1.32 -35.85 -4.47
CA PRO A 165 1.78 -34.95 -5.53
C PRO A 165 0.66 -34.33 -6.38
N ASP A 166 -0.59 -34.73 -6.16
CA ASP A 166 -1.76 -34.28 -6.94
C ASP A 166 -2.61 -33.24 -6.22
N GLN A 167 -2.15 -32.73 -5.07
CA GLN A 167 -2.93 -31.83 -4.24
C GLN A 167 -2.14 -30.63 -3.74
N LEU A 168 -2.64 -29.43 -4.04
CA LEU A 168 -2.19 -28.16 -3.50
C LEU A 168 -3.29 -27.61 -2.59
N ILE A 169 -2.97 -27.28 -1.35
CA ILE A 169 -3.89 -26.60 -0.43
C ILE A 169 -3.51 -25.14 -0.29
N GLY A 170 -4.51 -24.26 -0.36
CA GLY A 170 -4.39 -22.86 0.00
C GLY A 170 -5.43 -22.51 1.06
N ALA A 171 -5.10 -21.63 2.00
CA ALA A 171 -6.07 -21.12 2.97
C ALA A 171 -5.77 -19.67 3.35
N ARG A 172 -6.80 -18.91 3.71
CA ARG A 172 -6.62 -17.53 4.15
C ARG A 172 -7.49 -17.15 5.35
N LYS A 173 -6.95 -16.26 6.18
CA LYS A 173 -7.64 -15.48 7.21
C LYS A 173 -6.83 -14.21 7.47
N GLY A 174 -7.41 -13.04 7.24
CA GLY A 174 -6.71 -11.75 7.38
C GLY A 174 -5.80 -11.41 6.19
N SER A 175 -4.85 -12.27 5.83
CA SER A 175 -3.96 -12.07 4.69
C SER A 175 -4.57 -12.49 3.34
N PRO A 176 -4.28 -11.81 2.21
CA PRO A 176 -4.90 -12.14 0.92
C PRO A 176 -4.33 -13.43 0.32
N LEU A 177 -5.23 -14.21 -0.30
CA LEU A 177 -4.91 -15.34 -1.16
C LEU A 177 -5.99 -15.50 -2.22
N LEU A 178 -5.60 -15.89 -3.42
CA LEU A 178 -6.50 -16.18 -4.54
C LEU A 178 -6.08 -17.48 -5.26
N LEU A 179 -7.02 -18.06 -5.98
CA LEU A 179 -6.81 -19.19 -6.88
C LEU A 179 -6.79 -18.70 -8.33
N GLY A 180 -5.76 -19.06 -9.08
CA GLY A 180 -5.71 -18.92 -10.53
C GLY A 180 -6.17 -20.21 -11.21
N VAL A 181 -7.13 -20.10 -12.14
CA VAL A 181 -7.69 -21.24 -12.86
C VAL A 181 -7.11 -21.28 -14.27
N GLY A 182 -6.30 -22.29 -14.55
CA GLY A 182 -5.72 -22.57 -15.87
C GLY A 182 -6.38 -23.77 -16.55
N SER A 183 -5.91 -24.11 -17.75
CA SER A 183 -6.37 -25.29 -18.50
C SER A 183 -5.52 -26.52 -18.10
N GLY A 184 -6.05 -27.37 -17.22
CA GLY A 184 -5.32 -28.54 -16.69
C GLY A 184 -4.20 -28.17 -15.71
N GLU A 185 -4.28 -27.02 -15.11
CA GLU A 185 -3.36 -26.53 -14.10
C GLU A 185 -4.05 -25.49 -13.20
N HIS A 186 -3.66 -25.45 -11.93
CA HIS A 186 -4.17 -24.47 -10.97
C HIS A 186 -3.04 -23.84 -10.17
N PHE A 187 -3.30 -22.63 -9.70
CA PHE A 187 -2.32 -21.79 -9.01
C PHE A 187 -2.93 -21.14 -7.77
N ILE A 188 -2.13 -20.91 -6.76
CA ILE A 188 -2.48 -19.99 -5.67
C ILE A 188 -1.48 -18.84 -5.63
N ALA A 189 -1.94 -17.65 -5.31
CA ALA A 189 -1.04 -16.51 -5.10
C ALA A 189 -1.62 -15.52 -4.09
N SER A 190 -0.74 -14.78 -3.45
CA SER A 190 -1.14 -13.67 -2.58
C SER A 190 -1.55 -12.40 -3.35
N ASP A 191 -1.31 -12.37 -4.68
CA ASP A 191 -1.65 -11.25 -5.57
C ASP A 191 -1.85 -11.75 -7.00
N ALA A 192 -2.86 -11.22 -7.70
CA ALA A 192 -3.19 -11.60 -9.08
C ALA A 192 -2.04 -11.32 -10.05
N SER A 193 -1.23 -10.28 -9.84
CA SER A 193 -0.09 -9.93 -10.69
C SER A 193 0.92 -11.08 -10.85
N ALA A 194 1.09 -11.92 -9.83
CA ALA A 194 1.97 -13.07 -9.86
C ALA A 194 1.55 -14.12 -10.90
N LEU A 195 0.26 -14.20 -11.24
CA LEU A 195 -0.31 -15.24 -12.09
C LEU A 195 -0.65 -14.79 -13.51
N LEU A 196 -0.55 -13.49 -13.84
CA LEU A 196 -0.94 -12.96 -15.15
C LEU A 196 -0.21 -13.61 -16.35
N GLN A 197 0.95 -14.21 -16.10
CA GLN A 197 1.73 -14.94 -17.10
C GLN A 197 1.15 -16.31 -17.45
N VAL A 198 0.32 -16.89 -16.58
CA VAL A 198 -0.24 -18.23 -16.73
C VAL A 198 -1.76 -18.24 -16.85
N THR A 199 -2.45 -17.33 -16.21
CA THR A 199 -3.91 -17.20 -16.32
C THR A 199 -4.37 -15.81 -15.94
N LYS A 200 -5.52 -15.41 -16.51
CA LYS A 200 -6.29 -14.23 -16.08
C LYS A 200 -7.56 -14.59 -15.30
N ASN A 201 -7.91 -15.89 -15.23
CA ASN A 201 -9.09 -16.33 -14.50
C ASN A 201 -8.75 -16.48 -13.02
N MET A 202 -9.25 -15.58 -12.19
CA MET A 202 -8.98 -15.48 -10.76
C MET A 202 -10.22 -15.77 -9.95
N VAL A 203 -10.07 -16.56 -8.89
CA VAL A 203 -11.08 -16.78 -7.85
C VAL A 203 -10.53 -16.23 -6.54
N TYR A 204 -11.12 -15.16 -6.04
CA TYR A 204 -10.71 -14.55 -4.76
C TYR A 204 -11.31 -15.32 -3.60
N LEU A 205 -10.46 -15.81 -2.70
CA LEU A 205 -10.91 -16.49 -1.49
C LEU A 205 -11.47 -15.48 -0.48
N GLU A 206 -12.48 -15.87 0.27
CA GLU A 206 -13.06 -15.09 1.37
C GLU A 206 -12.42 -15.47 2.72
N GLU A 207 -12.78 -14.75 3.77
CA GLU A 207 -12.27 -15.01 5.12
C GLU A 207 -12.58 -16.43 5.61
N GLY A 208 -11.54 -17.16 5.98
CA GLY A 208 -11.64 -18.54 6.45
C GLY A 208 -11.74 -19.58 5.34
N ASP A 209 -11.70 -19.18 4.07
CA ASP A 209 -11.74 -20.13 2.96
C ASP A 209 -10.47 -21.01 2.91
N VAL A 210 -10.69 -22.29 2.60
CA VAL A 210 -9.66 -23.29 2.29
C VAL A 210 -9.92 -23.81 0.88
N VAL A 211 -8.94 -23.67 -0.02
CA VAL A 211 -9.00 -24.24 -1.37
C VAL A 211 -8.16 -25.50 -1.46
N GLU A 212 -8.72 -26.53 -2.04
CA GLU A 212 -8.07 -27.76 -2.46
C GLU A 212 -7.99 -27.75 -3.99
N ALA A 213 -6.80 -27.67 -4.55
CA ALA A 213 -6.58 -27.60 -5.98
C ALA A 213 -5.80 -28.82 -6.48
N GLY A 214 -6.34 -29.47 -7.51
CA GLY A 214 -5.71 -30.55 -8.27
C GLY A 214 -5.45 -30.13 -9.72
N LEU A 215 -5.00 -31.03 -10.58
CA LEU A 215 -4.71 -30.73 -11.99
C LEU A 215 -5.96 -30.35 -12.80
N ARG A 216 -7.13 -30.94 -12.51
CA ARG A 216 -8.34 -30.80 -13.33
C ARG A 216 -9.51 -30.11 -12.65
N SER A 217 -9.45 -30.02 -11.34
CA SER A 217 -10.56 -29.46 -10.53
C SER A 217 -10.05 -28.85 -9.24
N TYR A 218 -10.86 -27.98 -8.69
CA TYR A 218 -10.64 -27.42 -7.36
C TYR A 218 -11.94 -27.44 -6.57
N ARG A 219 -11.84 -27.37 -5.25
CA ARG A 219 -12.96 -27.20 -4.31
C ARG A 219 -12.58 -26.15 -3.29
N ILE A 220 -13.55 -25.34 -2.88
CA ILE A 220 -13.37 -24.33 -1.84
C ILE A 220 -14.30 -24.68 -0.69
N PHE A 221 -13.79 -24.53 0.52
CA PHE A 221 -14.52 -24.77 1.77
C PHE A 221 -14.48 -23.48 2.59
N ASN A 222 -15.63 -23.10 3.17
CA ASN A 222 -15.73 -21.95 4.05
C ASN A 222 -15.15 -22.26 5.45
N ALA A 223 -15.18 -21.24 6.35
CA ALA A 223 -14.71 -21.37 7.74
C ALA A 223 -15.44 -22.48 8.55
N GLN A 224 -16.63 -22.91 8.13
CA GLN A 224 -17.41 -24.00 8.72
C GLN A 224 -17.06 -25.37 8.12
N GLY A 225 -16.17 -25.41 7.13
CA GLY A 225 -15.80 -26.63 6.41
C GLY A 225 -16.82 -27.08 5.36
N GLU A 226 -17.78 -26.23 5.01
CA GLU A 226 -18.79 -26.51 3.99
C GLU A 226 -18.22 -26.16 2.59
N ALA A 227 -18.52 -27.01 1.59
CA ALA A 227 -18.13 -26.72 0.22
C ALA A 227 -18.93 -25.52 -0.32
N VAL A 228 -18.22 -24.54 -0.88
CA VAL A 228 -18.81 -23.29 -1.40
C VAL A 228 -18.26 -22.99 -2.79
N GLU A 229 -19.05 -22.26 -3.56
CA GLU A 229 -18.61 -21.69 -4.85
C GLU A 229 -18.22 -20.22 -4.66
N ARG A 230 -17.15 -19.80 -5.32
CA ARG A 230 -16.72 -18.40 -5.39
C ARG A 230 -16.69 -17.97 -6.86
N PRO A 231 -17.13 -16.74 -7.19
CA PRO A 231 -17.16 -16.29 -8.57
C PRO A 231 -15.75 -16.18 -9.15
N ALA A 232 -15.58 -16.67 -10.38
CA ALA A 232 -14.36 -16.45 -11.14
C ALA A 232 -14.43 -15.08 -11.85
N HIS A 233 -13.35 -14.34 -11.80
CA HIS A 233 -13.19 -13.04 -12.44
C HIS A 233 -12.06 -13.11 -13.47
N VAL A 234 -12.27 -12.48 -14.62
CA VAL A 234 -11.18 -12.28 -15.59
C VAL A 234 -10.47 -11.00 -15.23
N SER A 235 -9.21 -11.10 -14.83
CA SER A 235 -8.40 -9.94 -14.43
C SER A 235 -8.18 -8.99 -15.60
N GLU A 236 -8.43 -7.71 -15.38
CA GLU A 236 -8.19 -6.62 -16.33
C GLU A 236 -6.73 -6.11 -16.27
N LEU A 237 -5.91 -6.61 -15.35
CA LEU A 237 -4.52 -6.22 -15.23
C LEU A 237 -3.72 -6.58 -16.49
N THR A 238 -2.86 -5.66 -16.95
CA THR A 238 -1.98 -5.85 -18.11
C THR A 238 -0.52 -5.95 -17.69
N ASN A 239 0.29 -6.61 -18.52
CA ASN A 239 1.73 -6.80 -18.27
C ASN A 239 2.58 -5.56 -18.61
N ASP A 240 2.05 -4.60 -19.40
CA ASP A 240 2.84 -3.63 -20.16
C ASP A 240 3.38 -2.44 -19.35
N SER A 241 3.01 -2.30 -18.08
CA SER A 241 3.26 -1.08 -17.30
C SER A 241 4.45 -1.15 -16.33
N VAL A 242 5.21 -2.23 -16.32
CA VAL A 242 6.27 -2.48 -15.33
C VAL A 242 7.66 -2.10 -15.83
N GLU A 243 7.80 -1.70 -17.10
CA GLU A 243 9.11 -1.32 -17.64
C GLU A 243 9.60 0.03 -17.11
N LEU A 244 10.88 0.10 -16.75
CA LEU A 244 11.52 1.30 -16.20
C LEU A 244 11.62 2.42 -17.26
N GLY A 245 11.75 2.06 -18.55
CA GLY A 245 11.91 2.99 -19.65
C GLY A 245 13.24 3.75 -19.57
N GLU A 246 13.20 5.04 -19.85
CA GLU A 246 14.38 5.93 -19.84
C GLU A 246 14.80 6.40 -18.43
N TYR A 247 13.99 6.11 -17.43
CA TYR A 247 14.22 6.56 -16.06
C TYR A 247 15.26 5.69 -15.34
N ARG A 248 15.96 6.31 -14.41
CA ARG A 248 16.98 5.62 -13.61
C ARG A 248 16.36 4.75 -12.50
N HIS A 249 15.20 5.16 -11.97
CA HIS A 249 14.49 4.51 -10.86
C HIS A 249 12.98 4.56 -11.09
N TYR A 250 12.24 3.61 -10.51
CA TYR A 250 10.77 3.59 -10.56
C TYR A 250 10.18 4.85 -9.91
N MET A 251 10.69 5.27 -8.76
CA MET A 251 10.21 6.48 -8.11
C MET A 251 10.36 7.71 -9.00
N GLN A 252 11.47 7.86 -9.74
CA GLN A 252 11.63 8.94 -10.70
C GLN A 252 10.56 8.87 -11.79
N LYS A 253 10.39 7.70 -12.41
CA LYS A 253 9.36 7.47 -13.41
C LYS A 253 7.99 7.86 -12.88
N GLU A 254 7.64 7.40 -11.70
CA GLU A 254 6.34 7.62 -11.06
C GLU A 254 6.09 9.09 -10.69
N ILE A 255 7.14 9.85 -10.33
CA ILE A 255 7.06 11.31 -10.16
C ILE A 255 6.74 11.98 -11.50
N HIS A 256 7.40 11.57 -12.59
CA HIS A 256 7.17 12.13 -13.93
C HIS A 256 5.86 11.67 -14.58
N GLU A 257 5.31 10.55 -14.16
CA GLU A 257 4.00 10.07 -14.63
C GLU A 257 2.81 10.82 -14.01
N GLN A 258 3.00 11.67 -13.00
CA GLN A 258 1.91 12.36 -12.30
C GLN A 258 0.98 13.17 -13.22
N PRO A 259 1.45 13.92 -14.23
CA PRO A 259 0.54 14.60 -15.16
C PRO A 259 -0.41 13.63 -15.86
N GLN A 260 0.11 12.51 -16.36
CA GLN A 260 -0.70 11.49 -17.03
C GLN A 260 -1.61 10.75 -16.04
N ALA A 261 -1.12 10.42 -14.85
CA ALA A 261 -1.91 9.77 -13.81
C ALA A 261 -3.09 10.65 -13.36
N LEU A 262 -2.87 11.96 -13.21
CA LEU A 262 -3.93 12.92 -12.91
C LEU A 262 -4.96 12.99 -14.05
N ALA A 263 -4.50 13.03 -15.31
CA ALA A 263 -5.39 13.00 -16.47
C ALA A 263 -6.27 11.74 -16.50
N ASN A 264 -5.67 10.56 -16.23
CA ASN A 264 -6.40 9.30 -16.16
C ASN A 264 -7.44 9.27 -15.02
N THR A 265 -7.06 9.79 -13.83
CA THR A 265 -7.98 9.90 -12.68
C THR A 265 -9.18 10.77 -12.99
N LEU A 266 -8.95 11.85 -13.74
CA LEU A 266 -9.96 12.86 -14.09
C LEU A 266 -10.71 12.53 -15.38
N GLU A 267 -10.40 11.43 -16.09
CA GLU A 267 -10.98 11.07 -17.37
C GLU A 267 -12.52 11.12 -17.36
N SER A 268 -13.14 10.62 -16.30
CA SER A 268 -14.60 10.58 -16.15
C SER A 268 -15.25 11.98 -16.07
N VAL A 269 -14.46 13.03 -15.79
CA VAL A 269 -14.96 14.41 -15.67
C VAL A 269 -14.33 15.38 -16.67
N CYS A 270 -13.30 14.96 -17.42
CA CYS A 270 -12.59 15.83 -18.37
C CYS A 270 -13.51 16.48 -19.41
N ASN A 271 -14.44 15.72 -19.97
CA ASN A 271 -15.40 16.19 -20.97
C ASN A 271 -16.79 16.50 -20.39
N SER A 272 -16.95 16.37 -19.08
CA SER A 272 -18.24 16.60 -18.42
C SER A 272 -18.49 18.09 -18.23
N GLN A 273 -19.74 18.51 -18.49
CA GLN A 273 -20.19 19.87 -18.16
C GLN A 273 -20.71 19.95 -16.72
N SER A 274 -20.87 18.82 -16.05
CA SER A 274 -21.47 18.74 -14.72
C SER A 274 -21.02 17.49 -13.98
N LEU A 275 -20.78 17.63 -12.70
CA LEU A 275 -20.44 16.51 -11.80
C LEU A 275 -21.70 15.70 -11.48
N ILE A 276 -21.55 14.38 -11.46
CA ILE A 276 -22.62 13.45 -11.09
C ILE A 276 -22.13 12.45 -10.04
N PRO A 277 -22.99 12.10 -9.05
CA PRO A 277 -22.62 11.12 -8.01
C PRO A 277 -22.19 9.75 -8.57
N GLY A 278 -22.74 9.36 -9.71
CA GLY A 278 -22.49 8.05 -10.35
C GLY A 278 -21.04 7.71 -10.64
N ILE A 279 -20.12 8.69 -10.63
CA ILE A 279 -18.67 8.43 -10.71
C ILE A 279 -18.13 7.61 -9.53
N PHE A 280 -18.86 7.57 -8.40
CA PHE A 280 -18.54 6.78 -7.21
C PHE A 280 -19.31 5.45 -7.13
N GLY A 281 -20.18 5.16 -8.11
CA GLY A 281 -21.01 3.96 -8.20
C GLY A 281 -22.50 4.26 -8.32
N ALA A 282 -23.28 3.24 -8.69
CA ALA A 282 -24.70 3.40 -8.97
C ALA A 282 -25.53 3.90 -7.76
N GLU A 283 -25.16 3.50 -6.55
CA GLU A 283 -25.88 3.87 -5.32
C GLU A 283 -25.40 5.20 -4.71
N ALA A 284 -24.44 5.87 -5.34
CA ALA A 284 -23.80 7.06 -4.75
C ALA A 284 -24.79 8.21 -4.50
N ALA A 285 -25.71 8.47 -5.42
CA ALA A 285 -26.69 9.54 -5.25
C ALA A 285 -27.57 9.34 -4.01
N ALA A 286 -28.07 8.13 -3.78
CA ALA A 286 -28.89 7.79 -2.62
C ALA A 286 -28.06 7.83 -1.32
N THR A 287 -26.86 7.26 -1.34
CA THR A 287 -25.96 7.26 -0.18
C THR A 287 -25.59 8.69 0.23
N PHE A 288 -25.19 9.54 -0.73
CA PHE A 288 -24.77 10.91 -0.44
C PHE A 288 -25.91 11.82 0.03
N ALA A 289 -27.17 11.48 -0.30
CA ALA A 289 -28.33 12.19 0.22
C ALA A 289 -28.65 11.85 1.68
N ASP A 290 -28.25 10.65 2.17
CA ASP A 290 -28.56 10.16 3.51
C ASP A 290 -27.49 10.54 4.56
N ILE A 291 -26.25 10.82 4.14
CA ILE A 291 -25.14 11.08 5.06
C ILE A 291 -25.13 12.52 5.59
N ASP A 292 -24.65 12.66 6.82
CA ASP A 292 -24.43 13.95 7.51
C ASP A 292 -22.99 14.18 7.97
N SER A 293 -22.14 13.16 7.92
CA SER A 293 -20.74 13.21 8.35
C SER A 293 -19.87 12.23 7.56
N ILE A 294 -18.55 12.44 7.63
CA ILE A 294 -17.55 11.59 6.96
C ILE A 294 -16.52 11.14 7.98
N LEU A 295 -16.14 9.86 7.89
CA LEU A 295 -15.00 9.27 8.59
C LEU A 295 -14.02 8.70 7.58
N ILE A 296 -12.82 9.27 7.50
CA ILE A 296 -11.75 8.79 6.64
C ILE A 296 -10.82 7.87 7.44
N LEU A 297 -10.59 6.66 6.95
CA LEU A 297 -9.71 5.65 7.55
C LEU A 297 -8.58 5.31 6.59
N ALA A 298 -7.35 5.58 6.98
CA ALA A 298 -6.19 5.33 6.14
C ALA A 298 -4.89 5.26 6.97
N CYS A 299 -3.79 4.81 6.33
CA CYS A 299 -2.44 4.76 6.90
C CYS A 299 -1.47 5.64 6.08
N GLY A 300 -0.43 6.16 6.72
CA GLY A 300 0.71 6.85 6.09
C GLY A 300 0.30 7.94 5.10
N THR A 301 0.86 7.88 3.90
CA THR A 301 0.59 8.80 2.79
C THR A 301 -0.91 8.98 2.51
N SER A 302 -1.68 7.89 2.52
CA SER A 302 -3.15 7.96 2.31
C SER A 302 -3.88 8.66 3.46
N ASN A 303 -3.36 8.58 4.70
CA ASN A 303 -3.89 9.35 5.83
C ASN A 303 -3.62 10.85 5.63
N HIS A 304 -2.44 11.25 5.15
CA HIS A 304 -2.14 12.64 4.82
C HIS A 304 -3.09 13.18 3.73
N ALA A 305 -3.44 12.37 2.72
CA ALA A 305 -4.44 12.75 1.72
C ALA A 305 -5.82 12.98 2.37
N GLY A 306 -6.22 12.13 3.30
CA GLY A 306 -7.44 12.29 4.09
C GLY A 306 -7.44 13.59 4.90
N GLN A 307 -6.31 13.94 5.52
CA GLN A 307 -6.18 15.19 6.28
C GLN A 307 -6.33 16.43 5.40
N VAL A 308 -5.85 16.41 4.15
CA VAL A 308 -6.12 17.48 3.18
C VAL A 308 -7.61 17.53 2.86
N ALA A 309 -8.21 16.38 2.56
CA ALA A 309 -9.63 16.29 2.19
C ALA A 309 -10.57 16.79 3.29
N ARG A 310 -10.21 16.65 4.56
CA ARG A 310 -10.98 17.19 5.68
C ARG A 310 -11.22 18.69 5.51
N TYR A 311 -10.18 19.47 5.19
CA TYR A 311 -10.34 20.92 4.96
C TYR A 311 -11.30 21.20 3.82
N TRP A 312 -11.17 20.48 2.69
CA TRP A 312 -12.06 20.66 1.55
C TRP A 312 -13.51 20.29 1.86
N LEU A 313 -13.74 19.17 2.54
CA LEU A 313 -15.07 18.67 2.89
C LEU A 313 -15.79 19.61 3.86
N GLU A 314 -15.08 20.13 4.86
CA GLU A 314 -15.65 21.08 5.81
C GLU A 314 -15.89 22.44 5.17
N GLU A 315 -14.95 22.98 4.38
CA GLU A 315 -15.04 24.33 3.81
C GLU A 315 -15.98 24.41 2.60
N ILE A 316 -15.89 23.44 1.66
CA ILE A 316 -16.61 23.50 0.38
C ILE A 316 -17.95 22.76 0.46
N ALA A 317 -17.99 21.59 1.08
CA ALA A 317 -19.17 20.75 1.15
C ALA A 317 -20.01 20.97 2.41
N ASP A 318 -19.52 21.71 3.40
CA ASP A 318 -20.17 21.97 4.68
C ASP A 318 -20.60 20.64 5.35
N ILE A 319 -19.69 19.67 5.39
CA ILE A 319 -19.91 18.36 5.98
C ILE A 319 -18.79 18.04 6.98
N PRO A 320 -19.11 17.72 8.25
CA PRO A 320 -18.11 17.34 9.25
C PRO A 320 -17.29 16.12 8.81
N CYS A 321 -15.97 16.21 8.97
CA CYS A 321 -15.06 15.15 8.56
C CYS A 321 -14.05 14.84 9.66
N ASN A 322 -13.98 13.57 10.07
CA ASN A 322 -12.92 13.05 10.91
C ASN A 322 -11.96 12.20 10.06
N VAL A 323 -10.67 12.26 10.40
CA VAL A 323 -9.64 11.44 9.78
C VAL A 323 -8.91 10.68 10.87
N GLU A 324 -8.89 9.35 10.77
CA GLU A 324 -8.24 8.49 11.76
C GLU A 324 -7.22 7.56 11.11
N ILE A 325 -6.16 7.28 11.85
CA ILE A 325 -5.18 6.26 11.47
C ILE A 325 -5.84 4.90 11.63
N ALA A 326 -5.84 4.12 10.56
CA ALA A 326 -6.58 2.86 10.51
C ALA A 326 -6.07 1.82 11.54
N SER A 327 -4.75 1.77 11.82
CA SER A 327 -4.17 0.89 12.85
C SER A 327 -4.72 1.16 14.25
N GLU A 328 -5.06 2.42 14.56
CA GLU A 328 -5.60 2.80 15.87
C GLU A 328 -7.12 2.63 15.92
N TYR A 329 -7.81 3.01 14.82
CA TYR A 329 -9.27 2.93 14.75
C TYR A 329 -9.78 1.49 14.92
N ARG A 330 -9.08 0.51 14.35
CA ARG A 330 -9.49 -0.90 14.37
C ARG A 330 -9.61 -1.50 15.77
N TYR A 331 -8.95 -0.92 16.77
CA TYR A 331 -8.91 -1.44 18.14
C TYR A 331 -9.66 -0.59 19.15
N ARG A 332 -9.90 0.69 18.85
CA ARG A 332 -10.56 1.56 19.81
C ARG A 332 -12.09 1.37 19.79
N VAL A 333 -12.70 1.56 20.95
CA VAL A 333 -14.15 1.70 21.05
C VAL A 333 -14.55 3.03 20.42
N SER A 334 -15.41 3.02 19.41
CA SER A 334 -15.98 4.21 18.78
C SER A 334 -17.51 4.13 18.79
N VAL A 335 -18.16 5.29 18.86
CA VAL A 335 -19.63 5.40 18.79
C VAL A 335 -20.03 5.63 17.34
N PRO A 336 -20.72 4.66 16.69
CA PRO A 336 -21.11 4.80 15.29
C PRO A 336 -22.27 5.81 15.12
N ASN A 337 -22.15 6.65 14.07
CA ASN A 337 -23.30 7.38 13.53
C ASN A 337 -23.75 6.67 12.24
N PRO A 338 -25.00 6.17 12.15
CA PRO A 338 -25.48 5.45 10.97
C PRO A 338 -25.41 6.26 9.67
N LYS A 339 -25.44 7.60 9.78
CA LYS A 339 -25.37 8.54 8.66
C LYS A 339 -23.94 8.97 8.33
N THR A 340 -22.93 8.28 8.84
CA THR A 340 -21.54 8.54 8.48
C THR A 340 -21.15 7.75 7.23
N LEU A 341 -20.57 8.44 6.24
CA LEU A 341 -19.84 7.78 5.16
C LEU A 341 -18.43 7.43 5.62
N VAL A 342 -18.15 6.16 5.73
CA VAL A 342 -16.78 5.64 5.97
C VAL A 342 -16.04 5.62 4.65
N VAL A 343 -14.99 6.42 4.52
CA VAL A 343 -14.13 6.50 3.34
C VAL A 343 -12.80 5.83 3.66
N THR A 344 -12.44 4.78 2.95
CA THR A 344 -11.10 4.18 3.03
C THR A 344 -10.25 4.61 1.85
N ILE A 345 -8.97 4.89 2.10
CA ILE A 345 -8.01 5.30 1.08
C ILE A 345 -6.81 4.38 1.12
N SER A 346 -6.46 3.79 -0.02
CA SER A 346 -5.29 2.92 -0.13
C SER A 346 -4.80 2.84 -1.58
N GLN A 347 -3.49 2.83 -1.79
CA GLN A 347 -2.92 2.60 -3.12
C GLN A 347 -3.21 1.16 -3.59
N SER A 348 -2.86 0.17 -2.76
CA SER A 348 -2.99 -1.26 -3.10
C SER A 348 -4.40 -1.81 -2.86
N GLY A 349 -5.16 -1.21 -1.94
CA GLY A 349 -6.42 -1.76 -1.46
C GLY A 349 -6.31 -3.05 -0.65
N GLU A 350 -5.08 -3.42 -0.25
CA GLU A 350 -4.76 -4.64 0.51
C GLU A 350 -4.06 -4.33 1.84
N THR A 351 -4.05 -3.08 2.28
CA THR A 351 -3.44 -2.68 3.56
C THR A 351 -4.21 -3.30 4.72
N ALA A 352 -3.54 -4.14 5.51
CA ALA A 352 -4.17 -4.94 6.57
C ALA A 352 -4.95 -4.08 7.56
N ASP A 353 -4.33 -3.02 8.09
CA ASP A 353 -4.98 -2.13 9.04
C ASP A 353 -6.21 -1.43 8.46
N THR A 354 -6.14 -0.98 7.20
CA THR A 354 -7.25 -0.30 6.54
C THR A 354 -8.42 -1.26 6.30
N LEU A 355 -8.12 -2.51 5.90
CA LEU A 355 -9.13 -3.57 5.76
C LEU A 355 -9.78 -3.90 7.09
N ALA A 356 -8.98 -4.09 8.15
CA ALA A 356 -9.48 -4.39 9.48
C ALA A 356 -10.32 -3.23 10.05
N ALA A 357 -9.89 -1.97 9.83
CA ALA A 357 -10.62 -0.78 10.23
C ALA A 357 -11.99 -0.68 9.52
N LEU A 358 -12.04 -0.97 8.21
CA LEU A 358 -13.31 -1.02 7.46
C LEU A 358 -14.25 -2.11 8.01
N ASN A 359 -13.71 -3.31 8.26
CA ASN A 359 -14.50 -4.42 8.82
C ASN A 359 -14.99 -4.08 10.23
N HIS A 360 -14.15 -3.47 11.08
CA HIS A 360 -14.55 -2.99 12.39
C HIS A 360 -15.67 -1.94 12.29
N ALA A 361 -15.54 -0.95 11.41
CA ALA A 361 -16.57 0.06 11.19
C ALA A 361 -17.91 -0.58 10.79
N LYS A 362 -17.90 -1.56 9.89
CA LYS A 362 -19.10 -2.31 9.48
C LYS A 362 -19.70 -3.11 10.65
N ALA A 363 -18.85 -3.76 11.44
CA ALA A 363 -19.29 -4.58 12.59
C ALA A 363 -19.98 -3.76 13.68
N ILE A 364 -19.54 -2.50 13.89
CA ILE A 364 -20.17 -1.60 14.87
C ILE A 364 -21.38 -0.85 14.32
N GLY A 365 -21.75 -1.03 13.02
CA GLY A 365 -23.02 -0.53 12.47
C GLY A 365 -22.91 0.54 11.38
N HIS A 366 -21.72 0.88 10.88
CA HIS A 366 -21.61 1.75 9.70
C HIS A 366 -22.04 1.01 8.43
N THR A 367 -22.98 1.58 7.68
CA THR A 367 -23.56 0.97 6.47
C THR A 367 -23.15 1.65 5.18
N HIS A 368 -22.72 2.90 5.23
CA HIS A 368 -22.27 3.69 4.08
C HIS A 368 -20.74 3.63 3.98
N THR A 369 -20.23 2.98 2.93
CA THR A 369 -18.80 2.79 2.74
C THR A 369 -18.39 3.16 1.32
N LEU A 370 -17.25 3.86 1.19
CA LEU A 370 -16.60 4.23 -0.06
C LEU A 370 -15.12 3.86 0.03
N SER A 371 -14.57 3.20 -0.99
CA SER A 371 -13.11 3.03 -1.11
C SER A 371 -12.55 3.81 -2.29
N ILE A 372 -11.51 4.60 -2.03
CA ILE A 372 -10.66 5.25 -3.05
C ILE A 372 -9.38 4.44 -3.15
N CYS A 373 -9.17 3.80 -4.30
CA CYS A 373 -8.09 2.84 -4.49
C CYS A 373 -7.54 2.87 -5.92
N ASN A 374 -6.30 2.43 -6.10
CA ASN A 374 -5.71 2.34 -7.44
C ASN A 374 -5.90 0.96 -8.08
N VAL A 375 -6.02 -0.11 -7.29
CA VAL A 375 -6.15 -1.48 -7.79
C VAL A 375 -7.63 -1.88 -7.88
N PRO A 376 -8.16 -2.16 -9.09
CA PRO A 376 -9.60 -2.36 -9.33
C PRO A 376 -10.21 -3.54 -8.57
N GLU A 377 -9.46 -4.62 -8.41
CA GLU A 377 -9.93 -5.90 -7.87
C GLU A 377 -9.51 -6.13 -6.42
N SER A 378 -9.04 -5.08 -5.74
CA SER A 378 -8.54 -5.17 -4.37
C SER A 378 -9.63 -5.47 -3.34
N ALA A 379 -9.23 -5.97 -2.17
CA ALA A 379 -10.15 -6.33 -1.11
C ALA A 379 -10.98 -5.13 -0.63
N LEU A 380 -10.39 -3.94 -0.48
CA LEU A 380 -11.15 -2.73 -0.10
C LEU A 380 -12.26 -2.41 -1.11
N ILE A 381 -11.97 -2.52 -2.42
CA ILE A 381 -12.95 -2.27 -3.49
C ILE A 381 -14.10 -3.29 -3.42
N ARG A 382 -13.80 -4.56 -3.17
CA ARG A 382 -14.83 -5.62 -3.04
C ARG A 382 -15.67 -5.48 -1.79
N LEU A 383 -15.10 -4.97 -0.69
CA LEU A 383 -15.78 -4.83 0.60
C LEU A 383 -16.62 -3.58 0.73
N SER A 384 -16.43 -2.57 -0.12
CA SER A 384 -17.14 -1.29 -0.04
C SER A 384 -18.32 -1.21 -0.99
N LYS A 385 -19.39 -0.51 -0.58
CA LYS A 385 -20.57 -0.27 -1.41
C LYS A 385 -20.26 0.66 -2.58
N LEU A 386 -19.53 1.74 -2.31
CA LEU A 386 -19.11 2.72 -3.31
C LEU A 386 -17.61 2.61 -3.55
N ARG A 387 -17.17 3.01 -4.73
CA ARG A 387 -15.76 2.92 -5.11
C ARG A 387 -15.36 4.04 -6.08
N MET A 388 -14.11 4.49 -5.95
CA MET A 388 -13.45 5.37 -6.91
C MET A 388 -12.05 4.81 -7.20
N LEU A 389 -11.78 4.53 -8.48
CA LEU A 389 -10.45 4.09 -8.94
C LEU A 389 -9.64 5.30 -9.37
N THR A 390 -8.44 5.44 -8.84
CA THR A 390 -7.54 6.55 -9.18
C THR A 390 -6.88 6.36 -10.55
N ARG A 391 -6.83 5.14 -11.08
CA ARG A 391 -6.25 4.83 -12.41
C ARG A 391 -4.85 5.40 -12.62
N ALA A 392 -4.06 5.49 -11.56
CA ALA A 392 -2.70 6.01 -11.61
C ALA A 392 -1.71 5.07 -12.34
N GLY A 393 -2.16 3.88 -12.73
CA GLY A 393 -1.27 2.82 -13.21
C GLY A 393 -0.48 2.17 -12.07
N PRO A 394 0.35 1.17 -12.36
CA PRO A 394 1.20 0.53 -11.36
C PRO A 394 2.17 1.52 -10.70
N GLU A 395 2.34 1.39 -9.39
CA GLU A 395 3.32 2.13 -8.61
C GLU A 395 4.20 1.12 -7.87
N ILE A 396 5.48 1.04 -8.27
CA ILE A 396 6.46 0.01 -7.88
C ILE A 396 7.38 0.50 -6.76
N GLY A 397 7.83 1.76 -6.85
CA GLY A 397 8.64 2.39 -5.80
C GLY A 397 7.94 2.29 -4.44
N VAL A 398 8.68 1.94 -3.38
CA VAL A 398 8.09 1.75 -2.04
C VAL A 398 7.46 3.04 -1.54
N ALA A 399 8.15 4.18 -1.69
CA ALA A 399 7.62 5.49 -1.35
C ALA A 399 6.56 5.91 -2.38
N SER A 400 5.33 6.16 -1.92
CA SER A 400 4.23 6.57 -2.80
C SER A 400 4.42 7.98 -3.34
N THR A 401 4.12 8.18 -4.64
CA THR A 401 4.23 9.45 -5.35
C THR A 401 2.95 9.77 -6.12
N LYS A 402 2.76 9.22 -7.32
CA LYS A 402 1.57 9.46 -8.16
C LYS A 402 0.27 8.97 -7.50
N ALA A 403 0.34 7.93 -6.65
CA ALA A 403 -0.82 7.47 -5.91
C ALA A 403 -1.35 8.57 -4.97
N PHE A 404 -0.47 9.33 -4.32
CA PHE A 404 -0.88 10.41 -3.42
C PHE A 404 -1.59 11.55 -4.16
N THR A 405 -1.01 12.06 -5.24
CA THR A 405 -1.59 13.17 -6.01
C THR A 405 -2.91 12.78 -6.66
N THR A 406 -3.05 11.53 -7.12
CA THR A 406 -4.31 11.01 -7.66
C THR A 406 -5.36 10.75 -6.58
N GLN A 407 -4.96 10.34 -5.36
CA GLN A 407 -5.87 10.27 -4.21
C GLN A 407 -6.42 11.66 -3.85
N LEU A 408 -5.57 12.69 -3.84
CA LEU A 408 -6.01 14.07 -3.62
C LEU A 408 -7.01 14.51 -4.70
N ALA A 409 -6.76 14.22 -5.97
CA ALA A 409 -7.69 14.55 -7.05
C ALA A 409 -9.04 13.83 -6.89
N ALA A 410 -9.04 12.54 -6.53
CA ALA A 410 -10.26 11.77 -6.27
C ALA A 410 -11.05 12.30 -5.05
N LEU A 411 -10.35 12.68 -3.98
CA LEU A 411 -10.96 13.28 -2.78
C LEU A 411 -11.54 14.68 -3.06
N PHE A 412 -10.89 15.46 -3.91
CA PHE A 412 -11.42 16.74 -4.34
C PHE A 412 -12.69 16.57 -5.18
N LEU A 413 -12.73 15.58 -6.08
CA LEU A 413 -13.95 15.21 -6.80
C LEU A 413 -15.08 14.78 -5.85
N LEU A 414 -14.78 13.98 -4.83
CA LEU A 414 -15.76 13.60 -3.80
C LEU A 414 -16.32 14.84 -3.11
N THR A 415 -15.45 15.77 -2.70
CA THR A 415 -15.84 17.03 -2.08
C THR A 415 -16.79 17.83 -2.95
N LEU A 416 -16.46 18.01 -4.22
CA LEU A 416 -17.29 18.79 -5.16
C LEU A 416 -18.65 18.13 -5.42
N VAL A 417 -18.69 16.79 -5.56
CA VAL A 417 -19.96 16.05 -5.75
C VAL A 417 -20.84 16.19 -4.51
N LEU A 418 -20.28 16.05 -3.31
CA LEU A 418 -21.01 16.25 -2.05
C LEU A 418 -21.49 17.70 -1.89
N ALA A 419 -20.64 18.67 -2.18
CA ALA A 419 -21.00 20.10 -2.14
C ALA A 419 -22.17 20.40 -3.07
N LYS A 420 -22.14 19.87 -4.29
CA LYS A 420 -23.24 20.00 -5.25
C LYS A 420 -24.52 19.37 -4.74
N GLN A 421 -24.47 18.15 -4.23
CA GLN A 421 -25.63 17.43 -3.71
C GLN A 421 -26.28 18.15 -2.51
N ARG A 422 -25.47 18.82 -1.70
CA ARG A 422 -25.91 19.62 -0.55
C ARG A 422 -26.34 21.04 -0.93
N GLY A 423 -26.31 21.39 -2.22
CA GLY A 423 -26.66 22.75 -2.71
C GLY A 423 -25.65 23.83 -2.33
N ARG A 424 -24.39 23.44 -2.02
CA ARG A 424 -23.32 24.37 -1.63
C ARG A 424 -22.44 24.80 -2.83
N LEU A 425 -22.63 24.21 -4.00
CA LEU A 425 -21.85 24.51 -5.19
C LEU A 425 -22.74 25.13 -6.28
N SER A 426 -22.51 26.42 -6.61
CA SER A 426 -23.19 27.07 -7.74
C SER A 426 -22.71 26.52 -9.07
N LYS A 427 -23.46 26.70 -10.15
CA LYS A 427 -23.05 26.26 -11.49
C LYS A 427 -21.75 26.92 -11.94
N GLU A 428 -21.56 28.18 -11.62
CA GLU A 428 -20.37 28.97 -11.95
C GLU A 428 -19.15 28.42 -11.19
N ALA A 429 -19.27 28.14 -9.90
CA ALA A 429 -18.22 27.56 -9.09
C ALA A 429 -17.90 26.13 -9.54
N GLU A 430 -18.91 25.32 -9.91
CA GLU A 430 -18.71 23.99 -10.49
C GLU A 430 -17.87 24.08 -11.77
N GLN A 431 -18.19 25.01 -12.67
CA GLN A 431 -17.44 25.20 -13.92
C GLN A 431 -15.99 25.66 -13.67
N GLN A 432 -15.79 26.56 -12.69
CA GLN A 432 -14.45 27.01 -12.29
C GLN A 432 -13.61 25.84 -11.78
N HIS A 433 -14.16 25.00 -10.90
CA HIS A 433 -13.45 23.81 -10.38
C HIS A 433 -13.19 22.78 -11.47
N LEU A 434 -14.13 22.53 -12.38
CA LEU A 434 -13.92 21.62 -13.50
C LEU A 434 -12.82 22.15 -14.44
N HIS A 435 -12.78 23.47 -14.66
CA HIS A 435 -11.70 24.09 -15.45
C HIS A 435 -10.33 23.91 -14.76
N ALA A 436 -10.24 24.16 -13.45
CA ALA A 436 -9.01 23.98 -12.68
C ALA A 436 -8.55 22.53 -12.70
N LEU A 437 -9.46 21.55 -12.57
CA LEU A 437 -9.13 20.12 -12.65
C LEU A 437 -8.60 19.73 -14.04
N ARG A 438 -9.16 20.28 -15.13
CA ARG A 438 -8.66 20.04 -16.50
C ARG A 438 -7.29 20.63 -16.74
N HIS A 439 -6.98 21.75 -16.08
CA HIS A 439 -5.67 22.40 -16.17
C HIS A 439 -4.60 21.66 -15.33
N LEU A 440 -5.00 20.93 -14.29
CA LEU A 440 -4.11 20.33 -13.31
C LEU A 440 -2.97 19.48 -13.90
N PRO A 441 -3.18 18.62 -14.93
CA PRO A 441 -2.08 17.86 -15.53
C PRO A 441 -0.98 18.75 -16.13
N SER A 442 -1.35 19.84 -16.81
CA SER A 442 -0.36 20.78 -17.38
C SER A 442 0.33 21.60 -16.29
N ALA A 443 -0.36 21.98 -15.23
CA ALA A 443 0.22 22.63 -14.07
C ALA A 443 1.23 21.70 -13.35
N ALA A 444 0.92 20.42 -13.20
CA ALA A 444 1.84 19.43 -12.64
C ALA A 444 3.10 19.28 -13.51
N GLN A 445 2.94 19.27 -14.85
CA GLN A 445 4.10 19.25 -15.76
C GLN A 445 4.97 20.51 -15.62
N ALA A 446 4.38 21.66 -15.43
CA ALA A 446 5.13 22.90 -15.20
C ALA A 446 5.95 22.85 -13.90
N VAL A 447 5.43 22.22 -12.84
CA VAL A 447 6.17 22.00 -11.59
C VAL A 447 7.33 21.02 -11.77
N LEU A 448 7.16 19.96 -12.58
CA LEU A 448 8.26 19.02 -12.89
C LEU A 448 9.45 19.71 -13.59
N ASN A 449 9.21 20.79 -14.32
CA ASN A 449 10.29 21.54 -14.96
C ASN A 449 11.24 22.24 -13.96
N LEU A 450 10.88 22.30 -12.67
CA LEU A 450 11.77 22.78 -11.59
C LEU A 450 12.81 21.72 -11.16
N GLU A 451 12.75 20.51 -11.70
CA GLU A 451 13.62 19.39 -11.31
C GLU A 451 15.12 19.74 -11.29
N PRO A 452 15.71 20.43 -12.29
CA PRO A 452 17.15 20.77 -12.26
C PRO A 452 17.54 21.68 -11.09
N GLU A 453 16.65 22.61 -10.72
CA GLU A 453 16.87 23.54 -9.60
C GLU A 453 16.74 22.79 -8.27
N ILE A 454 15.77 21.88 -8.16
CA ILE A 454 15.57 21.05 -6.97
C ILE A 454 16.72 20.07 -6.79
N ALA A 455 17.24 19.47 -7.87
CA ALA A 455 18.42 18.60 -7.83
C ALA A 455 19.64 19.33 -7.26
N LYS A 456 19.87 20.57 -7.68
CA LYS A 456 20.93 21.42 -7.14
C LYS A 456 20.68 21.79 -5.67
N LEU A 457 19.43 22.07 -5.30
CA LEU A 457 19.05 22.37 -3.92
C LEU A 457 19.32 21.18 -2.99
N ALA A 458 19.08 19.96 -3.46
CA ALA A 458 19.26 18.71 -2.71
C ALA A 458 20.73 18.47 -2.29
N GLU A 459 21.72 19.02 -3.01
CA GLU A 459 23.14 18.91 -2.65
C GLU A 459 23.44 19.46 -1.25
N ARG A 460 22.64 20.43 -0.78
CA ARG A 460 22.79 21.03 0.55
C ARG A 460 22.37 20.10 1.70
N PHE A 461 21.73 18.96 1.39
CA PHE A 461 21.26 17.99 2.36
C PHE A 461 22.19 16.79 2.56
N ILE A 462 23.31 16.72 1.83
CA ILE A 462 24.20 15.54 1.83
C ILE A 462 24.68 15.18 3.25
N ASP A 463 25.07 16.18 4.03
CA ASP A 463 25.58 16.02 5.41
C ASP A 463 24.49 16.18 6.48
N LYS A 464 23.25 16.46 6.09
CA LYS A 464 22.16 16.68 7.04
C LYS A 464 21.61 15.33 7.55
N GLN A 465 21.40 15.26 8.86
CA GLN A 465 20.82 14.10 9.55
C GLN A 465 19.38 14.34 10.00
N HIS A 466 19.00 15.61 10.12
CA HIS A 466 17.67 16.04 10.58
C HIS A 466 17.13 17.09 9.62
N ALA A 467 15.79 17.23 9.58
CA ALA A 467 15.09 18.27 8.85
C ALA A 467 13.72 18.55 9.48
N LEU A 468 13.31 19.82 9.49
CA LEU A 468 11.95 20.20 9.87
C LEU A 468 11.17 20.65 8.64
N PHE A 469 9.91 20.23 8.59
CA PHE A 469 8.97 20.67 7.56
C PHE A 469 7.87 21.51 8.19
N LEU A 470 7.51 22.61 7.55
CA LEU A 470 6.50 23.53 8.02
C LEU A 470 5.40 23.76 6.99
N GLY A 471 4.18 23.65 7.44
CA GLY A 471 2.98 24.02 6.68
C GLY A 471 1.94 24.69 7.58
N ARG A 472 0.93 25.29 6.97
CA ARG A 472 -0.23 25.83 7.69
C ARG A 472 -1.52 25.40 7.01
N GLY A 473 -2.60 25.21 7.80
CA GLY A 473 -3.92 24.85 7.29
C GLY A 473 -3.83 23.65 6.33
N LEU A 474 -4.38 23.82 5.15
CA LEU A 474 -4.42 22.83 4.06
C LEU A 474 -3.05 22.27 3.66
N HIS A 475 -1.95 23.01 3.90
CA HIS A 475 -0.59 22.62 3.52
C HIS A 475 0.22 21.97 4.67
N TYR A 476 -0.33 21.88 5.87
CA TYR A 476 0.33 21.10 6.93
C TYR A 476 0.41 19.60 6.60
N PRO A 477 -0.65 18.94 6.11
CA PRO A 477 -0.55 17.56 5.64
C PRO A 477 0.44 17.37 4.48
N ILE A 478 0.66 18.39 3.65
CA ILE A 478 1.68 18.36 2.59
C ILE A 478 3.10 18.41 3.17
N ALA A 479 3.31 19.19 4.20
CA ALA A 479 4.56 19.18 4.95
C ALA A 479 4.82 17.81 5.62
N LEU A 480 3.77 17.17 6.19
CA LEU A 480 3.85 15.79 6.72
C LEU A 480 4.27 14.80 5.62
N GLU A 481 3.68 14.91 4.43
CA GLU A 481 4.00 14.03 3.30
C GLU A 481 5.44 14.25 2.80
N GLY A 482 5.90 15.50 2.69
CA GLY A 482 7.28 15.82 2.34
C GLY A 482 8.28 15.26 3.35
N ALA A 483 8.02 15.41 4.64
CA ALA A 483 8.84 14.84 5.70
C ALA A 483 8.85 13.30 5.65
N LEU A 484 7.70 12.67 5.37
CA LEU A 484 7.60 11.24 5.21
C LEU A 484 8.45 10.75 4.03
N LYS A 485 8.32 11.37 2.86
CA LYS A 485 9.13 10.99 1.68
C LYS A 485 10.63 11.13 1.95
N LEU A 486 11.05 12.23 2.57
CA LEU A 486 12.47 12.43 2.88
C LEU A 486 13.01 11.34 3.82
N LYS A 487 12.30 11.03 4.92
CA LYS A 487 12.75 10.00 5.87
C LYS A 487 12.76 8.60 5.28
N GLU A 488 11.77 8.25 4.45
CA GLU A 488 11.64 6.91 3.88
C GLU A 488 12.83 6.51 3.02
N ILE A 489 13.30 7.41 2.16
CA ILE A 489 14.27 7.07 1.12
C ILE A 489 15.68 7.60 1.37
N SER A 490 15.83 8.67 2.16
CA SER A 490 17.16 9.26 2.46
C SER A 490 17.66 8.94 3.87
N TYR A 491 16.80 8.40 4.73
CA TYR A 491 17.05 8.13 6.15
C TYR A 491 17.37 9.37 7.00
N VAL A 492 17.11 10.56 6.47
CA VAL A 492 17.12 11.80 7.24
C VAL A 492 15.95 11.78 8.21
N HIS A 493 16.19 12.02 9.50
CA HIS A 493 15.13 12.17 10.48
C HIS A 493 14.36 13.46 10.21
N ALA A 494 13.26 13.36 9.50
CA ALA A 494 12.43 14.48 9.09
C ALA A 494 11.08 14.46 9.81
N GLU A 495 10.69 15.60 10.37
CA GLU A 495 9.40 15.81 11.04
C GLU A 495 8.68 17.04 10.49
N ALA A 496 7.37 17.04 10.57
CA ALA A 496 6.56 18.18 10.14
C ALA A 496 5.70 18.71 11.27
N TYR A 497 5.57 20.03 11.32
CA TYR A 497 4.74 20.72 12.30
C TYR A 497 3.86 21.78 11.63
N PRO A 498 2.65 22.04 12.15
CA PRO A 498 1.99 23.30 11.84
C PRO A 498 2.92 24.44 12.26
N ALA A 499 3.24 25.36 11.36
CA ALA A 499 4.24 26.40 11.67
C ALA A 499 3.91 27.23 12.93
N GLY A 500 2.61 27.32 13.29
CA GLY A 500 2.18 27.95 14.54
C GLY A 500 2.63 27.24 15.81
N GLU A 501 2.88 25.91 15.73
CA GLU A 501 3.29 25.09 16.87
C GLU A 501 4.81 25.17 17.16
N LEU A 502 5.59 25.88 16.33
CA LEU A 502 7.03 26.04 16.56
C LEU A 502 7.35 26.52 17.97
N LYS A 503 6.56 27.46 18.49
CA LYS A 503 6.75 28.06 19.84
C LYS A 503 6.46 27.08 20.98
N HIS A 504 5.78 25.98 20.71
CA HIS A 504 5.38 24.99 21.70
C HIS A 504 6.35 23.80 21.80
N GLY A 505 7.61 24.01 21.40
CA GLY A 505 8.69 23.00 21.52
C GLY A 505 9.64 22.93 20.33
N PRO A 506 9.15 22.69 19.10
CA PRO A 506 10.02 22.42 17.94
C PRO A 506 11.06 23.49 17.65
N LEU A 507 10.81 24.74 18.02
CA LEU A 507 11.74 25.85 17.83
C LEU A 507 13.08 25.66 18.58
N ALA A 508 13.08 24.84 19.63
CA ALA A 508 14.30 24.48 20.37
C ALA A 508 15.29 23.65 19.52
N LEU A 509 14.83 23.01 18.46
CA LEU A 509 15.65 22.21 17.54
C LEU A 509 16.30 23.05 16.45
N VAL A 510 15.92 24.31 16.30
CA VAL A 510 16.37 25.16 15.21
C VAL A 510 17.75 25.72 15.50
N ASP A 511 18.72 25.34 14.68
CA ASP A 511 20.06 25.88 14.61
C ASP A 511 20.55 25.97 13.14
N LYS A 512 21.80 26.34 12.93
CA LYS A 512 22.41 26.43 11.60
C LYS A 512 22.56 25.09 10.85
N ASN A 513 22.42 23.95 11.55
CA ASN A 513 22.57 22.62 10.99
C ASN A 513 21.21 21.97 10.65
N MET A 514 20.13 22.56 11.16
CA MET A 514 18.76 22.09 10.95
C MET A 514 18.15 22.79 9.72
N PRO A 515 18.06 22.14 8.56
CA PRO A 515 17.30 22.68 7.43
C PRO A 515 15.79 22.71 7.77
N VAL A 516 15.17 23.82 7.46
CA VAL A 516 13.72 24.01 7.66
C VAL A 516 13.06 24.21 6.31
N ILE A 517 12.29 23.22 5.88
CA ILE A 517 11.55 23.23 4.62
C ILE A 517 10.15 23.79 4.88
N ALA A 518 9.75 24.80 4.12
CA ALA A 518 8.44 25.44 4.28
C ALA A 518 7.61 25.39 3.00
N VAL A 519 6.36 24.99 3.12
CA VAL A 519 5.36 25.06 2.05
C VAL A 519 4.59 26.36 2.21
N ALA A 520 4.76 27.28 1.27
CA ALA A 520 4.30 28.67 1.35
C ALA A 520 3.36 29.04 0.20
N PRO A 521 2.09 28.55 0.21
CA PRO A 521 1.11 28.95 -0.79
C PRO A 521 0.72 30.43 -0.60
N ASN A 522 0.23 31.03 -1.67
CA ASN A 522 -0.29 32.41 -1.63
C ASN A 522 -1.76 32.42 -1.15
N ASP A 523 -1.97 32.05 0.11
CA ASP A 523 -3.28 31.94 0.75
C ASP A 523 -3.45 32.91 1.94
N ALA A 524 -4.58 32.84 2.60
CA ALA A 524 -4.91 33.69 3.74
C ALA A 524 -3.97 33.50 4.96
N LEU A 525 -3.22 32.40 5.03
CA LEU A 525 -2.29 32.11 6.12
C LEU A 525 -0.84 32.50 5.81
N LEU A 526 -0.55 32.98 4.59
CA LEU A 526 0.81 33.32 4.15
C LEU A 526 1.52 34.28 5.09
N GLU A 527 0.89 35.37 5.51
CA GLU A 527 1.52 36.38 6.39
C GLU A 527 1.83 35.78 7.78
N LYS A 528 0.99 34.84 8.26
CA LYS A 528 1.26 34.09 9.50
C LYS A 528 2.44 33.17 9.35
N LEU A 529 2.54 32.48 8.20
CA LEU A 529 3.68 31.62 7.89
C LEU A 529 4.97 32.43 7.81
N LYS A 530 4.98 33.57 7.09
CA LYS A 530 6.14 34.47 7.02
C LYS A 530 6.66 34.87 8.40
N SER A 531 5.75 35.20 9.33
CA SER A 531 6.11 35.51 10.71
C SER A 531 6.82 34.32 11.40
N ASN A 532 6.33 33.09 11.20
CA ASN A 532 6.99 31.89 11.74
C ASN A 532 8.38 31.66 11.09
N LEU A 533 8.53 31.93 9.79
CA LEU A 533 9.82 31.80 9.11
C LEU A 533 10.85 32.83 9.65
N GLN A 534 10.41 34.03 10.00
CA GLN A 534 11.29 35.03 10.66
C GLN A 534 11.79 34.53 12.03
N GLU A 535 10.96 33.83 12.79
CA GLU A 535 11.37 33.23 14.07
C GLU A 535 12.46 32.17 13.90
N VAL A 536 12.38 31.36 12.84
CA VAL A 536 13.42 30.39 12.45
C VAL A 536 14.71 31.11 12.09
N ARG A 537 14.61 32.15 11.26
CA ARG A 537 15.78 32.95 10.84
C ARG A 537 16.49 33.64 12.00
N ALA A 538 15.72 34.22 12.92
CA ALA A 538 16.26 34.89 14.12
C ALA A 538 17.10 33.96 15.00
N ARG A 539 16.99 32.63 14.82
CA ARG A 539 17.76 31.59 15.55
C ARG A 539 18.83 30.93 14.70
N GLY A 540 19.13 31.53 13.54
CA GLY A 540 20.16 31.03 12.62
C GLY A 540 19.73 29.82 11.78
N GLY A 541 18.44 29.44 11.78
CA GLY A 541 17.91 28.35 10.95
C GLY A 541 18.03 28.66 9.46
N GLU A 542 18.33 27.67 8.64
CA GLU A 542 18.39 27.76 7.17
C GLU A 542 17.03 27.35 6.59
N LEU A 543 16.43 28.25 5.81
CA LEU A 543 15.12 28.05 5.20
C LEU A 543 15.22 27.55 3.75
N TYR A 544 14.35 26.61 3.41
CA TYR A 544 14.10 26.11 2.06
C TYR A 544 12.61 26.29 1.77
N VAL A 545 12.24 27.35 1.05
CA VAL A 545 10.86 27.78 0.92
C VAL A 545 10.33 27.47 -0.47
N PHE A 546 9.33 26.61 -0.55
CA PHE A 546 8.57 26.34 -1.77
C PHE A 546 7.35 27.26 -1.79
N ALA A 547 7.46 28.36 -2.53
CA ALA A 547 6.49 29.45 -2.48
C ALA A 547 5.81 29.68 -3.83
N ASP A 548 4.51 29.94 -3.80
CA ASP A 548 3.78 30.40 -4.96
C ASP A 548 4.32 31.75 -5.47
N ALA A 549 4.07 32.02 -6.76
CA ALA A 549 4.32 33.34 -7.32
C ALA A 549 3.56 34.43 -6.51
N ASN A 550 4.12 35.62 -6.47
CA ASN A 550 3.53 36.80 -5.80
C ASN A 550 3.49 36.74 -4.25
N THR A 551 4.15 35.77 -3.61
CA THR A 551 4.23 35.73 -2.13
C THR A 551 5.12 36.83 -1.53
N ARG A 552 5.93 37.53 -2.35
CA ARG A 552 6.94 38.51 -1.91
C ARG A 552 7.96 37.92 -0.92
N ILE A 553 8.21 36.62 -0.99
CA ILE A 553 9.35 35.97 -0.34
C ILE A 553 10.50 36.06 -1.32
N HIS A 554 11.70 36.40 -0.85
CA HIS A 554 12.89 36.56 -1.69
C HIS A 554 14.05 35.71 -1.15
N SER A 555 14.86 35.19 -2.05
CA SER A 555 16.12 34.56 -1.69
C SER A 555 17.05 35.58 -1.01
N SER A 556 17.69 35.16 0.05
CA SER A 556 18.67 35.93 0.81
C SER A 556 19.63 34.98 1.52
N ASP A 557 20.63 35.52 2.23
CA ASP A 557 21.45 34.67 3.08
C ASP A 557 20.62 33.83 4.03
N GLY A 558 20.78 32.48 3.96
CA GLY A 558 20.01 31.49 4.71
C GLY A 558 18.53 31.36 4.33
N VAL A 559 18.08 31.92 3.21
CA VAL A 559 16.74 31.70 2.62
C VAL A 559 16.89 31.25 1.17
N ASN A 560 16.63 29.97 0.93
CA ASN A 560 16.63 29.35 -0.37
C ASN A 560 15.18 29.28 -0.88
N LEU A 561 14.87 30.08 -1.89
CA LEU A 561 13.52 30.11 -2.47
C LEU A 561 13.43 29.21 -3.70
N MET A 562 12.44 28.35 -3.73
CA MET A 562 11.94 27.65 -4.90
C MET A 562 10.60 28.22 -5.27
N GLN A 563 10.54 28.91 -6.41
CA GLN A 563 9.30 29.56 -6.84
C GLN A 563 8.44 28.61 -7.65
N MET A 564 7.21 28.37 -7.21
CA MET A 564 6.23 27.56 -7.92
C MET A 564 5.74 28.31 -9.17
N PRO A 565 5.42 27.59 -10.28
CA PRO A 565 5.01 28.22 -11.53
C PRO A 565 3.71 29.03 -11.43
N GLU A 566 2.74 28.52 -10.66
CA GLU A 566 1.44 29.17 -10.47
C GLU A 566 0.82 28.85 -9.11
N HIS A 567 -0.20 29.61 -8.73
CA HIS A 567 -1.08 29.33 -7.60
C HIS A 567 -2.35 28.60 -8.09
N ALA A 568 -2.62 27.41 -7.57
CA ALA A 568 -3.72 26.55 -8.01
C ALA A 568 -4.94 26.55 -7.07
N GLY A 569 -5.10 27.54 -6.18
CA GLY A 569 -6.21 27.62 -5.23
C GLY A 569 -6.33 26.33 -4.40
N TYR A 570 -7.52 25.74 -4.35
CA TYR A 570 -7.77 24.49 -3.61
C TYR A 570 -6.95 23.29 -4.11
N LEU A 571 -6.44 23.31 -5.35
CA LEU A 571 -5.59 22.24 -5.90
C LEU A 571 -4.10 22.46 -5.60
N SER A 572 -3.73 23.56 -4.96
CA SER A 572 -2.35 23.88 -4.55
C SER A 572 -1.66 22.75 -3.76
N PRO A 573 -2.31 21.98 -2.87
CA PRO A 573 -1.70 20.83 -2.20
C PRO A 573 -1.12 19.80 -3.17
N ILE A 574 -1.78 19.55 -4.30
CA ILE A 574 -1.31 18.59 -5.32
C ILE A 574 0.00 19.09 -5.94
N LEU A 575 0.04 20.37 -6.32
CA LEU A 575 1.21 20.95 -6.96
C LEU A 575 2.39 21.09 -6.00
N HIS A 576 2.17 21.48 -4.74
CA HIS A 576 3.25 21.60 -3.75
C HIS A 576 3.83 20.27 -3.28
N THR A 577 3.13 19.16 -3.52
CA THR A 577 3.67 17.81 -3.22
C THR A 577 4.80 17.42 -4.16
N ILE A 578 4.67 17.71 -5.45
CA ILE A 578 5.62 17.27 -6.49
C ILE A 578 7.06 17.70 -6.20
N PRO A 579 7.36 18.98 -5.91
CA PRO A 579 8.73 19.41 -5.64
C PRO A 579 9.30 18.81 -4.35
N LEU A 580 8.46 18.47 -3.35
CA LEU A 580 8.93 17.79 -2.14
C LEU A 580 9.30 16.34 -2.42
N GLN A 581 8.60 15.67 -3.33
CA GLN A 581 8.95 14.33 -3.81
C GLN A 581 10.28 14.36 -4.57
N LEU A 582 10.47 15.34 -5.47
CA LEU A 582 11.74 15.55 -6.18
C LEU A 582 12.89 15.83 -5.21
N LEU A 583 12.67 16.69 -4.21
CA LEU A 583 13.67 16.97 -3.19
C LEU A 583 14.09 15.69 -2.46
N ALA A 584 13.13 14.91 -1.99
CA ALA A 584 13.40 13.65 -1.29
C ALA A 584 14.18 12.67 -2.18
N TYR A 585 13.79 12.54 -3.46
CA TYR A 585 14.44 11.69 -4.44
C TYR A 585 15.92 12.10 -4.64
N TYR A 586 16.20 13.37 -4.89
CA TYR A 586 17.56 13.84 -5.13
C TYR A 586 18.44 13.80 -3.87
N VAL A 587 17.88 14.08 -2.69
CA VAL A 587 18.61 13.90 -1.43
C VAL A 587 19.00 12.43 -1.24
N ALA A 588 18.10 11.50 -1.53
CA ALA A 588 18.38 10.06 -1.45
C ALA A 588 19.51 9.65 -2.42
N LEU A 589 19.48 10.16 -3.66
CA LEU A 589 20.54 9.93 -4.63
C LEU A 589 21.92 10.44 -4.14
N GLN A 590 21.97 11.65 -3.58
CA GLN A 590 23.20 12.23 -3.05
C GLN A 590 23.76 11.42 -1.86
N LYS A 591 22.88 10.84 -1.06
CA LYS A 591 23.26 9.97 0.07
C LYS A 591 23.56 8.51 -0.35
N GLY A 592 23.35 8.16 -1.62
CA GLY A 592 23.63 6.82 -2.16
C GLY A 592 22.69 5.73 -1.62
N THR A 593 21.48 6.07 -1.22
CA THR A 593 20.48 5.12 -0.72
C THR A 593 19.65 4.52 -1.86
N ASP A 594 19.04 3.34 -1.64
CA ASP A 594 18.11 2.72 -2.60
C ASP A 594 16.76 3.44 -2.53
N VAL A 595 16.42 4.21 -3.57
CA VAL A 595 15.20 5.02 -3.61
C VAL A 595 13.94 4.20 -3.89
N ASP A 596 14.07 3.10 -4.64
CA ASP A 596 12.93 2.25 -4.98
C ASP A 596 12.62 1.24 -3.89
N LYS A 597 13.65 0.75 -3.21
CA LYS A 597 13.56 -0.30 -2.18
C LYS A 597 14.35 0.09 -0.92
N PRO A 598 13.92 1.14 -0.20
CA PRO A 598 14.61 1.58 1.01
C PRO A 598 14.56 0.49 2.08
N ARG A 599 15.61 0.48 2.93
CA ARG A 599 15.72 -0.52 4.01
C ARG A 599 14.51 -0.47 4.94
N ASN A 600 14.10 -1.64 5.44
CA ASN A 600 13.04 -1.78 6.46
C ASN A 600 11.66 -1.25 6.04
N LEU A 601 11.41 -1.05 4.75
CA LEU A 601 10.11 -0.63 4.23
C LEU A 601 9.62 -1.56 3.13
N ALA A 602 8.31 -1.65 2.99
CA ALA A 602 7.63 -2.42 1.98
C ALA A 602 6.53 -1.58 1.30
N LYS A 603 6.26 -1.83 0.01
CA LYS A 603 5.27 -1.05 -0.76
C LYS A 603 3.86 -1.12 -0.18
N SER A 604 3.45 -2.26 0.35
CA SER A 604 2.11 -2.46 0.90
C SER A 604 2.19 -3.34 2.14
N VAL A 605 1.58 -2.90 3.26
CA VAL A 605 1.58 -3.63 4.54
C VAL A 605 0.31 -4.48 4.61
N THR A 606 0.41 -5.79 4.36
CA THR A 606 -0.72 -6.76 4.38
C THR A 606 -0.68 -7.70 5.59
N VAL A 607 0.21 -7.45 6.52
CA VAL A 607 0.31 -8.12 7.83
C VAL A 607 0.43 -7.06 8.91
N GLU A 608 0.00 -7.39 10.09
CA GLU A 608 0.17 -6.55 11.27
C GLU A 608 1.49 -6.85 11.97
#